data_1992ce789037febc9844317c8d32e5fb
#
_entry.id   1992ce789037febc9844317c8d32e5fb
#
_cell.length_a   1.000
_cell.length_b   1.000
_cell.length_c   1.000
_cell.angle_alpha   90.00
_cell.angle_beta   90.00
_cell.angle_gamma   90.00
#
_symmetry.space_group_name_H-M   'P 1'
#
loop_
_entity.id
_entity.type
_entity.pdbx_description
1 polymer ?
#
loop_
_entity_poly.entity_id
_entity_poly.type
_entity_poly.pdbx_seq_one_letter_code
_entity_poly.pdbx_strand_id
1 'polypeptide(L)'
;MHFQTKVLIVSVLIVCVMAGAIGSFWYRQTSKQAQSSAERYIGSVLERLNGSFETMLRDVDHLVICASIDTNHIVNPLRNYKTAAPSEKLACNQTILDTMLSLYQFKTYLEGMMISSVDGNYFRIGTTLPYQTLIQQPWFYEVSMDGKKSAVILPYSNGAEMVLSIARNIY
;
A
#
# COMPACT_ATOMS: atom_id res chain seq x y z
N MET A 1 -39.45 12.66 66.66
CA MET A 1 -39.03 13.09 65.30
C MET A 1 -40.19 13.87 64.68
N HIS A 2 -40.04 15.15 64.38
CA HIS A 2 -41.11 16.02 63.91
C HIS A 2 -41.58 15.58 62.52
N PHE A 3 -42.89 15.65 62.26
CA PHE A 3 -43.50 15.31 60.96
C PHE A 3 -42.79 15.99 59.78
N GLN A 4 -42.39 17.24 59.93
CA GLN A 4 -41.66 18.01 58.95
C GLN A 4 -40.31 17.36 58.52
N THR A 5 -39.58 16.80 59.49
CA THR A 5 -38.27 16.13 59.18
C THR A 5 -38.46 14.87 58.33
N LYS A 6 -39.54 14.10 58.58
CA LYS A 6 -39.87 12.90 57.80
C LYS A 6 -40.20 13.26 56.35
N VAL A 7 -41.02 14.31 56.16
CA VAL A 7 -41.39 14.78 54.83
C VAL A 7 -40.14 15.28 54.03
N LEU A 8 -39.26 16.01 54.71
CA LEU A 8 -38.01 16.50 54.06
C LEU A 8 -37.09 15.37 53.65
N ILE A 9 -36.90 14.34 54.49
CA ILE A 9 -36.07 13.18 54.16
C ILE A 9 -36.65 12.43 52.95
N VAL A 10 -37.96 12.20 52.92
CA VAL A 10 -38.61 11.50 51.79
C VAL A 10 -38.47 12.31 50.49
N SER A 11 -38.64 13.63 50.54
CA SER A 11 -38.50 14.48 49.37
C SER A 11 -37.06 14.45 48.80
N VAL A 12 -36.05 14.54 49.67
CA VAL A 12 -34.63 14.44 49.26
C VAL A 12 -34.35 13.08 48.67
N LEU A 13 -34.87 12.00 49.24
CA LEU A 13 -34.64 10.65 48.73
C LEU A 13 -35.26 10.47 47.31
N ILE A 14 -36.47 10.99 47.07
CA ILE A 14 -37.11 10.97 45.77
C ILE A 14 -36.26 11.73 44.74
N VAL A 15 -35.78 12.92 45.07
CA VAL A 15 -34.92 13.73 44.17
C VAL A 15 -33.62 12.99 43.84
N CYS A 16 -32.98 12.36 44.81
CA CYS A 16 -31.74 11.57 44.57
C CYS A 16 -32.02 10.36 43.68
N VAL A 17 -33.11 9.64 43.87
CA VAL A 17 -33.48 8.52 43.00
C VAL A 17 -33.76 8.97 41.57
N MET A 18 -34.50 10.05 41.40
CA MET A 18 -34.80 10.61 40.05
C MET A 18 -33.52 11.11 39.36
N ALA A 19 -32.66 11.82 40.09
CA ALA A 19 -31.39 12.28 39.53
C ALA A 19 -30.48 11.12 39.14
N GLY A 20 -30.41 10.05 39.94
CA GLY A 20 -29.67 8.83 39.61
C GLY A 20 -30.23 8.10 38.38
N ALA A 21 -31.54 8.01 38.27
CA ALA A 21 -32.21 7.40 37.12
C ALA A 21 -31.94 8.17 35.82
N ILE A 22 -32.12 9.50 35.86
CA ILE A 22 -31.83 10.37 34.71
C ILE A 22 -30.35 10.30 34.35
N GLY A 23 -29.44 10.42 35.31
CA GLY A 23 -28.00 10.35 35.07
C GLY A 23 -27.56 9.03 34.44
N SER A 24 -28.11 7.88 34.94
CA SER A 24 -27.77 6.58 34.35
C SER A 24 -28.34 6.40 32.93
N PHE A 25 -29.53 6.94 32.67
CA PHE A 25 -30.11 6.93 31.32
C PHE A 25 -29.27 7.74 30.35
N TRP A 26 -28.92 8.97 30.69
CA TRP A 26 -28.07 9.84 29.87
C TRP A 26 -26.69 9.25 29.64
N TYR A 27 -26.08 8.68 30.67
CA TYR A 27 -24.77 8.03 30.53
C TYR A 27 -24.83 6.87 29.55
N ARG A 28 -25.81 5.99 29.64
CA ARG A 28 -26.00 4.86 28.72
C ARG A 28 -26.26 5.33 27.29
N GLN A 29 -27.07 6.36 27.13
CA GLN A 29 -27.37 6.95 25.80
C GLN A 29 -26.14 7.55 25.18
N THR A 30 -25.40 8.39 25.91
CA THR A 30 -24.19 9.04 25.45
C THR A 30 -23.08 8.03 25.13
N SER A 31 -22.90 7.01 25.98
CA SER A 31 -21.94 5.95 25.75
C SER A 31 -22.23 5.17 24.47
N LYS A 32 -23.49 4.75 24.26
CA LYS A 32 -23.89 4.08 23.01
C LYS A 32 -23.69 4.95 21.78
N GLN A 33 -24.02 6.23 21.87
CA GLN A 33 -23.84 7.18 20.76
C GLN A 33 -22.36 7.41 20.45
N ALA A 34 -21.51 7.54 21.46
CA ALA A 34 -20.07 7.67 21.30
C ALA A 34 -19.47 6.42 20.63
N GLN A 35 -19.86 5.22 21.08
CA GLN A 35 -19.42 3.96 20.49
C GLN A 35 -19.84 3.85 19.01
N SER A 36 -21.11 4.09 18.70
CA SER A 36 -21.62 4.05 17.33
C SER A 36 -20.94 5.09 16.42
N SER A 37 -20.62 6.26 16.96
CA SER A 37 -19.87 7.30 16.22
C SER A 37 -18.43 6.88 15.96
N ALA A 38 -17.76 6.27 16.94
CA ALA A 38 -16.42 5.73 16.80
C ALA A 38 -16.37 4.60 15.76
N GLU A 39 -17.32 3.67 15.81
CA GLU A 39 -17.42 2.58 14.83
C GLU A 39 -17.63 3.10 13.40
N ARG A 40 -18.50 4.08 13.20
CA ARG A 40 -18.70 4.71 11.89
C ARG A 40 -17.46 5.45 11.41
N TYR A 41 -16.78 6.17 12.31
CA TYR A 41 -15.55 6.87 11.98
C TYR A 41 -14.45 5.90 11.55
N ILE A 42 -14.22 4.84 12.32
CA ILE A 42 -13.26 3.79 11.98
C ILE A 42 -13.61 3.14 10.65
N GLY A 43 -14.88 2.79 10.43
CA GLY A 43 -15.35 2.24 9.16
C GLY A 43 -15.04 3.16 7.98
N SER A 44 -15.34 4.45 8.10
CA SER A 44 -15.08 5.42 7.04
C SER A 44 -13.58 5.65 6.77
N VAL A 45 -12.75 5.59 7.82
CA VAL A 45 -11.29 5.67 7.67
C VAL A 45 -10.73 4.44 6.96
N LEU A 46 -11.18 3.24 7.36
CA LEU A 46 -10.77 1.99 6.71
C LEU A 46 -11.18 1.95 5.23
N GLU A 47 -12.39 2.40 4.91
CA GLU A 47 -12.87 2.46 3.53
C GLU A 47 -12.01 3.41 2.68
N ARG A 48 -11.67 4.59 3.21
CA ARG A 48 -10.77 5.56 2.53
C ARG A 48 -9.37 5.00 2.35
N LEU A 49 -8.82 4.34 3.37
CA LEU A 49 -7.50 3.71 3.30
C LEU A 49 -7.49 2.60 2.25
N ASN A 50 -8.52 1.75 2.24
CA ASN A 50 -8.64 0.69 1.24
C ASN A 50 -8.73 1.26 -0.18
N GLY A 51 -9.58 2.26 -0.41
CA GLY A 51 -9.70 2.93 -1.71
C GLY A 51 -8.39 3.62 -2.16
N SER A 52 -7.66 4.23 -1.23
CA SER A 52 -6.34 4.81 -1.52
C SER A 52 -5.32 3.73 -1.90
N PHE A 53 -5.29 2.63 -1.15
CA PHE A 53 -4.39 1.51 -1.41
C PHE A 53 -4.68 0.84 -2.76
N GLU A 54 -5.95 0.61 -3.07
CA GLU A 54 -6.39 0.07 -4.36
C GLU A 54 -5.99 0.96 -5.53
N THR A 55 -6.09 2.28 -5.34
CA THR A 55 -5.65 3.25 -6.34
C THR A 55 -4.14 3.21 -6.55
N MET A 56 -3.35 3.13 -5.47
CA MET A 56 -1.89 2.97 -5.55
C MET A 56 -1.51 1.68 -6.28
N LEU A 57 -2.12 0.55 -5.95
CA LEU A 57 -1.85 -0.72 -6.62
C LEU A 57 -2.15 -0.66 -8.12
N ARG A 58 -3.27 -0.08 -8.50
CA ARG A 58 -3.65 0.11 -9.91
C ARG A 58 -2.67 1.02 -10.65
N ASP A 59 -2.21 2.06 -9.99
CA ASP A 59 -1.24 2.98 -10.58
C ASP A 59 0.12 2.30 -10.80
N VAL A 60 0.60 1.51 -9.83
CA VAL A 60 1.83 0.71 -9.98
C VAL A 60 1.68 -0.34 -11.08
N ASP A 61 0.56 -1.07 -11.14
CA ASP A 61 0.30 -2.03 -12.22
C ASP A 61 0.31 -1.34 -13.60
N HIS A 62 -0.30 -0.18 -13.70
CA HIS A 62 -0.28 0.61 -14.93
C HIS A 62 1.15 1.04 -15.33
N LEU A 63 2.00 1.44 -14.38
CA LEU A 63 3.40 1.74 -14.64
C LEU A 63 4.16 0.52 -15.18
N VAL A 64 3.95 -0.64 -14.56
CA VAL A 64 4.56 -1.90 -15.01
C VAL A 64 4.10 -2.27 -16.42
N ILE A 65 2.81 -2.08 -16.72
CA ILE A 65 2.27 -2.29 -18.08
C ILE A 65 2.92 -1.30 -19.05
N CYS A 66 2.96 -0.01 -18.75
CA CYS A 66 3.59 1.00 -19.61
C CYS A 66 5.05 0.65 -19.90
N ALA A 67 5.82 0.29 -18.89
CA ALA A 67 7.20 -0.15 -19.08
C ALA A 67 7.29 -1.41 -19.96
N SER A 68 6.36 -2.35 -19.83
CA SER A 68 6.38 -3.62 -20.58
C SER A 68 6.03 -3.47 -22.07
N ILE A 69 5.29 -2.43 -22.45
CA ILE A 69 4.87 -2.19 -23.84
C ILE A 69 5.72 -1.12 -24.53
N ASP A 70 6.58 -0.42 -23.80
CA ASP A 70 7.47 0.59 -24.40
C ASP A 70 8.58 -0.08 -25.24
N THR A 71 8.23 -0.33 -26.47
CA THR A 71 9.09 -1.04 -27.41
C THR A 71 10.38 -0.27 -27.73
N ASN A 72 10.32 1.05 -27.79
CA ASN A 72 11.46 1.86 -28.26
C ASN A 72 12.48 2.13 -27.16
N HIS A 73 12.03 2.38 -25.93
CA HIS A 73 12.91 2.85 -24.86
C HIS A 73 13.25 1.76 -23.84
N ILE A 74 12.47 0.67 -23.80
CA ILE A 74 12.71 -0.43 -22.87
C ILE A 74 12.92 -1.76 -23.59
N VAL A 75 11.95 -2.22 -24.36
CA VAL A 75 11.97 -3.60 -24.91
C VAL A 75 13.09 -3.82 -25.91
N ASN A 76 13.23 -2.94 -26.91
CA ASN A 76 14.29 -3.07 -27.93
C ASN A 76 15.69 -2.84 -27.35
N PRO A 77 15.96 -1.79 -26.55
CA PRO A 77 17.25 -1.63 -25.88
C PRO A 77 17.61 -2.85 -25.02
N LEU A 78 16.66 -3.39 -24.25
CA LEU A 78 16.88 -4.58 -23.42
C LEU A 78 17.23 -5.83 -24.27
N ARG A 79 16.51 -6.05 -25.38
CA ARG A 79 16.74 -7.16 -26.29
C ARG A 79 18.10 -7.06 -27.00
N ASN A 80 18.47 -5.88 -27.41
CA ASN A 80 19.71 -5.65 -28.13
C ASN A 80 20.93 -5.59 -27.21
N TYR A 81 20.73 -5.36 -25.92
CA TYR A 81 21.79 -5.17 -24.94
C TYR A 81 22.84 -6.29 -24.92
N LYS A 82 22.42 -7.53 -25.12
CA LYS A 82 23.31 -8.69 -25.11
C LYS A 82 24.35 -8.68 -26.25
N THR A 83 23.93 -8.31 -27.47
CA THR A 83 24.74 -8.35 -28.69
C THR A 83 25.37 -7.02 -29.04
N ALA A 84 25.00 -5.95 -28.35
CA ALA A 84 25.47 -4.59 -28.62
C ALA A 84 26.96 -4.39 -28.33
N ALA A 85 27.60 -3.53 -29.08
CA ALA A 85 28.96 -3.05 -28.83
C ALA A 85 29.02 -2.25 -27.50
N PRO A 86 30.19 -2.08 -26.87
CA PRO A 86 30.28 -1.37 -25.58
C PRO A 86 29.70 0.05 -25.59
N SER A 87 29.87 0.80 -26.67
CA SER A 87 29.28 2.14 -26.84
C SER A 87 27.74 2.11 -26.95
N GLU A 88 27.21 1.13 -27.67
CA GLU A 88 25.78 0.92 -27.82
C GLU A 88 25.14 0.43 -26.50
N LYS A 89 25.86 -0.41 -25.74
CA LYS A 89 25.40 -0.80 -24.36
C LYS A 89 25.25 0.40 -23.46
N LEU A 90 26.16 1.36 -23.54
CA LEU A 90 26.05 2.59 -22.75
C LEU A 90 24.79 3.39 -23.14
N ALA A 91 24.56 3.55 -24.44
CA ALA A 91 23.36 4.24 -24.94
C ALA A 91 22.06 3.52 -24.54
N CYS A 92 22.00 2.19 -24.67
CA CYS A 92 20.86 1.39 -24.22
C CYS A 92 20.62 1.56 -22.70
N ASN A 93 21.71 1.53 -21.92
CA ASN A 93 21.63 1.70 -20.46
C ASN A 93 21.05 3.08 -20.10
N GLN A 94 21.55 4.14 -20.71
CA GLN A 94 21.02 5.48 -20.49
C GLN A 94 19.55 5.58 -20.88
N THR A 95 19.16 5.10 -22.06
CA THR A 95 17.77 5.12 -22.51
C THR A 95 16.82 4.41 -21.54
N ILE A 96 17.20 3.21 -21.06
CA ILE A 96 16.38 2.46 -20.10
C ILE A 96 16.29 3.21 -18.77
N LEU A 97 17.41 3.68 -18.24
CA LEU A 97 17.43 4.38 -16.95
C LEU A 97 16.68 5.71 -16.99
N ASP A 98 16.80 6.50 -18.06
CA ASP A 98 16.07 7.76 -18.21
C ASP A 98 14.56 7.52 -18.30
N THR A 99 14.15 6.47 -19.00
CA THR A 99 12.73 6.08 -19.07
C THR A 99 12.21 5.63 -17.71
N MET A 100 12.95 4.77 -17.03
CA MET A 100 12.59 4.34 -15.67
C MET A 100 12.51 5.53 -14.73
N LEU A 101 13.46 6.48 -14.81
CA LEU A 101 13.47 7.66 -13.96
C LEU A 101 12.25 8.55 -14.25
N SER A 102 11.85 8.71 -15.49
CA SER A 102 10.66 9.48 -15.86
C SER A 102 9.36 8.88 -15.31
N LEU A 103 9.29 7.55 -15.21
CA LEU A 103 8.16 6.84 -14.62
C LEU A 103 8.14 6.91 -13.07
N TYR A 104 9.33 6.93 -12.48
CA TYR A 104 9.52 6.85 -11.02
C TYR A 104 9.41 8.20 -10.31
N GLN A 105 9.99 9.27 -10.85
CA GLN A 105 10.31 10.52 -10.14
C GLN A 105 9.12 11.25 -9.51
N PHE A 106 7.89 11.00 -9.97
CA PHE A 106 6.68 11.65 -9.44
C PHE A 106 5.85 10.73 -8.52
N LYS A 107 6.37 9.58 -8.17
CA LYS A 107 5.66 8.55 -7.42
C LYS A 107 6.27 8.36 -6.02
N THR A 108 5.86 9.20 -5.08
CA THR A 108 6.41 9.22 -3.70
C THR A 108 6.16 7.96 -2.89
N TYR A 109 5.25 7.09 -3.35
CA TYR A 109 4.93 5.80 -2.73
C TYR A 109 5.72 4.62 -3.32
N LEU A 110 6.54 4.85 -4.36
CA LEU A 110 7.44 3.85 -4.92
C LEU A 110 8.80 3.91 -4.23
N GLU A 111 9.22 2.81 -3.62
CA GLU A 111 10.57 2.65 -3.07
C GLU A 111 11.61 2.45 -4.17
N GLY A 112 11.25 1.72 -5.21
CA GLY A 112 12.15 1.48 -6.33
C GLY A 112 11.49 0.76 -7.50
N MET A 113 12.20 0.75 -8.61
CA MET A 113 11.84 0.05 -9.83
C MET A 113 13.05 -0.74 -10.33
N MET A 114 12.80 -1.95 -10.82
CA MET A 114 13.84 -2.77 -11.42
C MET A 114 13.33 -3.45 -12.68
N ILE A 115 14.17 -3.49 -13.70
CA ILE A 115 13.98 -4.29 -14.91
C ILE A 115 15.16 -5.25 -15.00
N SER A 116 14.88 -6.53 -15.17
CA SER A 116 15.92 -7.56 -15.28
C SER A 116 15.73 -8.41 -16.51
N SER A 117 16.84 -8.82 -17.12
CA SER A 117 16.89 -9.83 -18.17
C SER A 117 17.16 -11.20 -17.58
N VAL A 118 16.71 -12.26 -18.26
CA VAL A 118 17.04 -13.65 -17.91
C VAL A 118 18.57 -13.91 -17.94
N ASP A 119 19.29 -13.15 -18.75
CA ASP A 119 20.76 -13.23 -18.86
C ASP A 119 21.52 -12.58 -17.70
N GLY A 120 20.84 -12.08 -16.68
CA GLY A 120 21.44 -11.47 -15.49
C GLY A 120 21.76 -9.98 -15.59
N ASN A 121 21.45 -9.33 -16.71
CA ASN A 121 21.52 -7.87 -16.80
C ASN A 121 20.32 -7.28 -16.07
N TYR A 122 20.55 -6.28 -15.23
CA TYR A 122 19.49 -5.60 -14.50
C TYR A 122 19.73 -4.10 -14.43
N PHE A 123 18.63 -3.36 -14.45
CA PHE A 123 18.56 -1.91 -14.34
C PHE A 123 17.70 -1.59 -13.13
N ARG A 124 18.14 -0.68 -12.27
CA ARG A 124 17.42 -0.35 -11.05
C ARG A 124 17.46 1.13 -10.73
N ILE A 125 16.38 1.62 -10.13
CA ILE A 125 16.24 2.96 -9.56
C ILE A 125 15.63 2.82 -8.17
N GLY A 126 16.10 3.63 -7.22
CA GLY A 126 15.65 3.56 -5.83
C GLY A 126 16.10 2.30 -5.09
N THR A 127 15.37 1.95 -4.05
CA THR A 127 15.68 0.79 -3.19
C THR A 127 14.98 -0.45 -3.74
N THR A 128 15.75 -1.45 -4.14
CA THR A 128 15.24 -2.73 -4.66
C THR A 128 16.02 -3.89 -4.05
N LEU A 129 15.44 -5.09 -4.06
CA LEU A 129 16.19 -6.29 -3.72
C LEU A 129 17.39 -6.47 -4.65
N PRO A 130 18.54 -6.94 -4.14
CA PRO A 130 19.65 -7.37 -4.98
C PRO A 130 19.20 -8.47 -5.95
N TYR A 131 19.67 -8.43 -7.20
CA TYR A 131 19.29 -9.40 -8.23
C TYR A 131 19.47 -10.86 -7.78
N GLN A 132 20.57 -11.16 -7.09
CA GLN A 132 20.85 -12.49 -6.54
C GLN A 132 19.78 -12.98 -5.55
N THR A 133 19.23 -12.08 -4.75
CA THR A 133 18.15 -12.40 -3.80
C THR A 133 16.82 -12.54 -4.54
N LEU A 134 16.62 -11.73 -5.57
CA LEU A 134 15.39 -11.74 -6.37
C LEU A 134 15.17 -13.06 -7.09
N ILE A 135 16.19 -13.60 -7.77
CA ILE A 135 16.09 -14.86 -8.52
C ILE A 135 15.89 -16.09 -7.62
N GLN A 136 16.16 -15.97 -6.31
CA GLN A 136 15.92 -17.03 -5.35
C GLN A 136 14.48 -17.04 -4.81
N GLN A 137 13.68 -16.02 -5.13
CA GLN A 137 12.30 -15.94 -4.67
C GLN A 137 11.41 -16.90 -5.48
N PRO A 138 10.54 -17.67 -4.84
CA PRO A 138 9.65 -18.61 -5.54
C PRO A 138 8.80 -17.94 -6.62
N TRP A 139 8.27 -16.75 -6.33
CA TRP A 139 7.42 -15.99 -7.25
C TRP A 139 8.16 -15.51 -8.51
N PHE A 140 9.49 -15.41 -8.48
CA PHE A 140 10.27 -14.99 -9.66
C PHE A 140 10.07 -15.94 -10.83
N TYR A 141 10.08 -17.24 -10.56
CA TYR A 141 9.81 -18.26 -11.58
C TYR A 141 8.36 -18.22 -12.06
N GLU A 142 7.40 -18.06 -11.15
CA GLU A 142 5.99 -17.98 -11.51
C GLU A 142 5.73 -16.82 -12.47
N VAL A 143 6.24 -15.63 -12.15
CA VAL A 143 6.11 -14.45 -13.02
C VAL A 143 6.81 -14.65 -14.36
N SER A 144 7.98 -15.28 -14.37
CA SER A 144 8.74 -15.51 -15.60
C SER A 144 8.04 -16.48 -16.56
N MET A 145 7.21 -17.40 -16.04
CA MET A 145 6.50 -18.41 -16.82
C MET A 145 5.08 -18.00 -17.23
N ASP A 146 4.43 -17.13 -16.47
CA ASP A 146 3.00 -16.78 -16.65
C ASP A 146 2.75 -15.75 -17.78
N GLY A 147 3.78 -15.38 -18.53
CA GLY A 147 3.62 -14.47 -19.67
C GLY A 147 3.12 -13.09 -19.22
N LYS A 148 2.23 -12.48 -19.96
CA LYS A 148 1.85 -11.06 -19.90
C LYS A 148 1.02 -10.62 -18.68
N LYS A 149 0.90 -11.42 -17.63
CA LYS A 149 0.13 -11.04 -16.44
C LYS A 149 1.01 -10.35 -15.41
N SER A 150 0.46 -9.33 -14.77
CA SER A 150 1.06 -8.74 -13.58
C SER A 150 0.74 -9.60 -12.36
N ALA A 151 1.73 -9.83 -11.53
CA ALA A 151 1.58 -10.54 -10.26
C ALA A 151 1.84 -9.58 -9.10
N VAL A 152 0.92 -9.57 -8.14
CA VAL A 152 1.12 -8.88 -6.86
C VAL A 152 1.87 -9.83 -5.93
N ILE A 153 3.04 -9.40 -5.50
CA ILE A 153 3.91 -10.19 -4.64
C ILE A 153 3.61 -9.82 -3.19
N LEU A 154 3.40 -10.85 -2.37
CA LEU A 154 3.14 -10.67 -0.94
C LEU A 154 4.21 -9.81 -0.28
N PRO A 155 3.85 -9.02 0.74
CA PRO A 155 4.79 -8.15 1.44
C PRO A 155 5.99 -8.94 1.96
N TYR A 156 7.18 -8.42 1.72
CA TYR A 156 8.43 -8.95 2.23
C TYR A 156 9.26 -7.84 2.88
N SER A 157 10.19 -8.20 3.75
CA SER A 157 11.07 -7.23 4.39
C SER A 157 12.21 -6.84 3.45
N ASN A 158 12.38 -5.55 3.24
CA ASN A 158 13.54 -4.97 2.56
C ASN A 158 14.32 -4.10 3.56
N GLY A 159 15.08 -4.77 4.42
CA GLY A 159 15.72 -4.11 5.55
C GLY A 159 14.75 -3.82 6.70
N ALA A 160 14.55 -2.54 7.02
CA ALA A 160 13.67 -2.12 8.12
C ALA A 160 12.19 -1.99 7.71
N GLU A 161 11.88 -2.06 6.42
CA GLU A 161 10.55 -1.78 5.89
C GLU A 161 9.90 -3.01 5.25
N MET A 162 8.58 -3.05 5.29
CA MET A 162 7.77 -4.04 4.57
C MET A 162 7.36 -3.46 3.22
N VAL A 163 7.73 -4.13 2.15
CA VAL A 163 7.50 -3.70 0.77
C VAL A 163 6.56 -4.66 0.08
N LEU A 164 5.56 -4.11 -0.59
CA LEU A 164 4.71 -4.83 -1.54
C LEU A 164 5.24 -4.58 -2.95
N SER A 165 5.28 -5.59 -3.78
CA SER A 165 5.79 -5.46 -5.15
C SER A 165 4.78 -5.94 -6.18
N ILE A 166 4.84 -5.35 -7.37
CA ILE A 166 4.16 -5.84 -8.56
C ILE A 166 5.23 -6.19 -9.59
N ALA A 167 5.17 -7.39 -10.13
CA ALA A 167 6.09 -7.86 -11.15
C ALA A 167 5.35 -8.32 -12.40
N ARG A 168 6.00 -8.17 -13.55
CA ARG A 168 5.48 -8.60 -14.85
C ARG A 168 6.60 -9.06 -15.75
N ASN A 169 6.35 -10.08 -16.54
CA ASN A 169 7.25 -10.50 -17.60
C ASN A 169 7.14 -9.54 -18.80
N ILE A 170 8.29 -9.17 -19.39
CA ILE A 170 8.41 -8.35 -20.59
C ILE A 170 8.91 -9.24 -21.72
N TYR A 171 8.14 -9.36 -22.79
CA TYR A 171 8.49 -10.12 -23.98
C TYR A 171 9.03 -9.21 -25.09
#